data_26359f6ac06520a655b7d4559c013344
#
_entry.id   26359f6ac06520a655b7d4559c013344
#
_cell.length_a   1.000
_cell.length_b   1.000
_cell.length_c   1.000
_cell.angle_alpha   90.00
_cell.angle_beta   90.00
_cell.angle_gamma   90.00
#
_symmetry.space_group_name_H-M   'P 1'
#
loop_
_entity.id
_entity.type
_entity.pdbx_description
1 polymer ?
#
loop_
_entity_poly.entity_id
_entity_poly.type
_entity_poly.pdbx_seq_one_letter_code
_entity_poly.pdbx_strand_id
1 'polypeptide(L)'
;ITIEFQSVDAIIGKDKNMSDLTSYGATLKLKREGEKDLYFKAKDGNKFCIGERCFLGAKGSEDGFFGHGGSDLNVLSGAAQFFEILYEKDGNYVLAHSKYPEDYYLKIKKADKAVYLGTKTTFGSKSAEKIQKILSKYVNCSSLDVTKYNTLTKEGMIQLVDDYTSSCK
;
A
#
# COMPACT_ATOMS: atom_id res chain seq x y z
N ILE A 1 12.89 1.07 -22.87
CA ILE A 1 12.87 1.40 -21.42
C ILE A 1 12.46 0.14 -20.69
N THR A 2 13.30 -0.35 -19.79
CA THR A 2 12.96 -1.47 -18.93
C THR A 2 12.74 -0.97 -17.50
N ILE A 3 11.63 -1.39 -16.89
CA ILE A 3 11.28 -1.03 -15.52
C ILE A 3 11.38 -2.30 -14.67
N GLU A 4 12.17 -2.25 -13.62
CA GLU A 4 12.39 -3.36 -12.70
C GLU A 4 12.11 -2.92 -11.27
N PHE A 5 11.27 -3.68 -10.56
CA PHE A 5 11.26 -3.63 -9.10
C PHE A 5 12.45 -4.44 -8.59
N GLN A 6 13.24 -3.85 -7.71
CA GLN A 6 14.30 -4.61 -7.07
C GLN A 6 13.70 -5.66 -6.13
N SER A 7 14.04 -6.92 -6.34
CA SER A 7 13.64 -8.01 -5.45
C SER A 7 14.56 -8.07 -4.23
N VAL A 8 14.04 -8.61 -3.13
CA VAL A 8 14.83 -8.90 -1.93
C VAL A 8 16.03 -9.79 -2.27
N ASP A 9 15.84 -10.78 -3.15
CA ASP A 9 16.88 -11.72 -3.56
C ASP A 9 18.04 -11.03 -4.29
N ALA A 10 17.74 -10.02 -5.10
CA ALA A 10 18.76 -9.23 -5.78
C ALA A 10 19.56 -8.34 -4.81
N ILE A 11 18.95 -7.93 -3.71
CA ILE A 11 19.58 -7.13 -2.66
C ILE A 11 20.44 -8.01 -1.74
N ILE A 12 19.92 -9.14 -1.28
CA ILE A 12 20.64 -10.09 -0.41
C ILE A 12 21.91 -10.63 -1.08
N GLY A 13 21.90 -10.80 -2.40
CA GLY A 13 23.06 -11.27 -3.15
C GLY A 13 24.23 -10.29 -3.23
N LYS A 14 23.99 -8.98 -2.97
CA LYS A 14 25.02 -7.93 -3.10
C LYS A 14 25.50 -7.34 -1.77
N ASP A 15 24.61 -7.16 -0.82
CA ASP A 15 24.92 -6.59 0.50
C ASP A 15 24.15 -7.34 1.59
N LYS A 16 24.87 -8.04 2.43
CA LYS A 16 24.31 -8.86 3.52
C LYS A 16 23.77 -8.01 4.70
N ASN A 17 23.32 -6.80 4.44
CA ASN A 17 22.86 -5.90 5.50
C ASN A 17 21.34 -6.06 5.70
N MET A 18 20.93 -6.42 6.91
CA MET A 18 19.51 -6.62 7.28
C MET A 18 18.62 -5.39 6.99
N SER A 19 19.20 -4.19 6.94
CA SER A 19 18.47 -2.97 6.57
C SER A 19 17.91 -3.00 5.14
N ASP A 20 18.51 -3.80 4.26
CA ASP A 20 18.10 -3.88 2.86
C ASP A 20 16.94 -4.85 2.66
N LEU A 21 16.71 -5.78 3.61
CA LEU A 21 15.54 -6.67 3.62
C LEU A 21 14.22 -5.89 3.77
N THR A 22 14.28 -4.71 4.38
CA THR A 22 13.10 -3.84 4.58
C THR A 22 12.75 -3.00 3.36
N SER A 23 13.53 -3.08 2.29
CA SER A 23 13.37 -2.21 1.10
C SER A 23 12.75 -2.89 -0.13
N TYR A 24 12.23 -4.14 0.01
CA TYR A 24 11.54 -4.84 -1.07
C TYR A 24 10.35 -4.03 -1.59
N GLY A 25 10.31 -3.81 -2.91
CA GLY A 25 9.28 -2.94 -3.50
C GLY A 25 9.44 -1.45 -3.19
N ALA A 26 10.47 -1.06 -2.41
CA ALA A 26 10.72 0.32 -2.01
C ALA A 26 11.45 1.14 -3.08
N THR A 27 12.08 0.48 -4.05
CA THR A 27 12.85 1.15 -5.10
C THR A 27 12.45 0.63 -6.46
N LEU A 28 12.13 1.55 -7.37
CA LEU A 28 11.95 1.31 -8.78
C LEU A 28 13.23 1.68 -9.51
N LYS A 29 13.73 0.78 -10.34
CA LYS A 29 14.86 1.00 -11.21
C LYS A 29 14.39 1.16 -12.65
N LEU A 30 14.74 2.27 -13.27
CA LEU A 30 14.49 2.52 -14.69
C LEU A 30 15.80 2.38 -15.45
N LYS A 31 15.84 1.42 -16.36
CA LYS A 31 16.96 1.18 -17.26
C LYS A 31 16.67 1.77 -18.64
N ARG A 32 17.61 2.53 -19.18
CA ARG A 32 17.63 3.02 -20.56
C ARG A 32 18.94 2.61 -21.20
N GLU A 33 18.87 2.14 -22.43
CA GLU A 33 20.05 1.77 -23.18
C GLU A 33 20.93 3.00 -23.40
N GLY A 34 22.23 2.89 -23.08
CA GLY A 34 23.20 4.00 -23.21
C GLY A 34 23.14 5.08 -22.13
N GLU A 35 22.22 5.00 -21.18
CA GLU A 35 22.08 5.97 -20.09
C GLU A 35 22.36 5.34 -18.72
N LYS A 36 22.60 6.19 -17.70
CA LYS A 36 22.67 5.73 -16.31
C LYS A 36 21.29 5.29 -15.81
N ASP A 37 21.27 4.22 -15.04
CA ASP A 37 20.08 3.76 -14.34
C ASP A 37 19.52 4.85 -13.41
N LEU A 38 18.19 5.06 -13.46
CA LEU A 38 17.47 5.95 -12.56
C LEU A 38 16.77 5.14 -11.48
N TYR A 39 16.77 5.67 -10.26
CA TYR A 39 16.15 5.03 -9.10
C TYR A 39 15.11 5.95 -8.47
N PHE A 40 13.90 5.43 -8.24
CA PHE A 40 12.82 6.13 -7.58
C PHE A 40 12.46 5.39 -6.29
N LYS A 41 12.41 6.12 -5.19
CA LYS A 41 12.11 5.53 -3.88
C LYS A 41 10.64 5.72 -3.53
N ALA A 42 10.00 4.67 -3.04
CA ALA A 42 8.59 4.72 -2.62
C ALA A 42 8.35 5.71 -1.48
N LYS A 43 9.33 5.88 -0.58
CA LYS A 43 9.26 6.83 0.54
C LYS A 43 9.07 8.29 0.12
N ASP A 44 9.42 8.62 -1.12
CA ASP A 44 9.31 9.97 -1.66
C ASP A 44 7.90 10.25 -2.23
N GLY A 45 6.96 9.30 -2.12
CA GLY A 45 5.59 9.46 -2.59
C GLY A 45 5.45 9.49 -4.11
N ASN A 46 6.44 8.98 -4.83
CA ASN A 46 6.44 8.97 -6.29
C ASN A 46 5.26 8.16 -6.84
N LYS A 47 4.63 8.69 -7.89
CA LYS A 47 3.59 8.02 -8.68
C LYS A 47 4.12 7.76 -10.08
N PHE A 48 3.89 6.58 -10.62
CA PHE A 48 4.25 6.22 -11.99
C PHE A 48 3.27 5.19 -12.55
N CYS A 49 3.23 5.06 -13.88
CA CYS A 49 2.41 4.06 -14.56
C CYS A 49 3.27 3.22 -15.50
N ILE A 50 2.88 1.95 -15.65
CA ILE A 50 3.40 0.99 -16.62
C ILE A 50 2.20 0.46 -17.40
N GLY A 51 2.02 0.94 -18.63
CA GLY A 51 0.79 0.72 -19.38
C GLY A 51 -0.40 1.31 -18.62
N GLU A 52 -1.43 0.50 -18.39
CA GLU A 52 -2.64 0.91 -17.67
C GLU A 52 -2.53 0.80 -16.14
N ARG A 53 -1.47 0.19 -15.64
CA ARG A 53 -1.26 0.01 -14.19
C ARG A 53 -0.48 1.18 -13.63
N CYS A 54 -1.03 1.85 -12.64
CA CYS A 54 -0.38 2.95 -11.93
C CYS A 54 -0.03 2.55 -10.50
N PHE A 55 1.06 3.11 -9.99
CA PHE A 55 1.61 2.80 -8.68
C PHE A 55 1.89 4.06 -7.89
N LEU A 56 1.70 3.99 -6.58
CA LEU A 56 1.99 5.05 -5.62
C LEU A 56 2.95 4.55 -4.56
N GLY A 57 4.03 5.30 -4.34
CA GLY A 57 4.90 5.11 -3.19
C GLY A 57 4.21 5.59 -1.92
N ALA A 58 4.03 4.70 -0.94
CA ALA A 58 3.43 5.04 0.34
C ALA A 58 3.99 4.17 1.47
N LYS A 59 3.93 4.69 2.71
CA LYS A 59 4.18 3.90 3.92
C LYS A 59 2.94 3.07 4.25
N GLY A 60 3.12 1.81 4.62
CA GLY A 60 2.08 1.02 5.28
C GLY A 60 1.91 1.44 6.74
N SER A 61 0.72 1.29 7.32
CA SER A 61 0.53 1.46 8.76
C SER A 61 1.09 0.27 9.52
N GLU A 62 1.53 0.50 10.75
CA GLU A 62 1.97 -0.58 11.67
C GLU A 62 0.80 -1.50 12.05
N ASP A 63 -0.43 -0.98 12.06
CA ASP A 63 -1.66 -1.78 12.20
C ASP A 63 -1.93 -2.67 10.98
N GLY A 64 -1.26 -2.40 9.85
CA GLY A 64 -1.19 -3.23 8.65
C GLY A 64 -0.07 -4.26 8.66
N PHE A 65 0.38 -4.65 9.84
CA PHE A 65 1.41 -5.70 10.08
C PHE A 65 1.11 -7.04 9.41
N PHE A 66 0.04 -7.16 8.64
CA PHE A 66 -0.58 -8.41 8.39
C PHE A 66 -1.26 -8.46 7.02
N GLY A 67 -0.49 -8.43 5.99
CA GLY A 67 -0.89 -8.95 4.68
C GLY A 67 -0.56 -10.45 4.58
N HIS A 68 -0.57 -10.99 3.40
CA HIS A 68 -0.23 -12.37 3.10
C HIS A 68 1.08 -12.79 3.75
N GLY A 69 0.93 -13.45 4.87
CA GLY A 69 1.95 -14.18 5.59
C GLY A 69 3.22 -13.37 5.84
N GLY A 70 3.40 -12.90 7.01
CA GLY A 70 4.56 -12.36 7.68
C GLY A 70 5.98 -12.53 7.12
N SER A 71 6.08 -12.93 5.87
CA SER A 71 7.33 -12.97 5.10
C SER A 71 7.65 -11.64 4.42
N ASP A 72 6.68 -10.69 4.36
CA ASP A 72 6.96 -9.38 3.83
C ASP A 72 7.40 -8.42 4.94
N LEU A 73 8.71 -8.46 5.21
CA LEU A 73 9.36 -7.64 6.23
C LEU A 73 9.12 -6.12 6.05
N ASN A 74 8.78 -5.68 4.83
CA ASN A 74 8.49 -4.28 4.55
C ASN A 74 7.20 -3.82 5.20
N VAL A 75 6.18 -4.68 5.21
CA VAL A 75 4.92 -4.39 5.90
C VAL A 75 5.15 -4.39 7.41
N LEU A 76 6.04 -5.26 7.91
CA LEU A 76 6.41 -5.35 9.32
C LEU A 76 7.09 -4.09 9.86
N SER A 77 7.91 -3.45 9.03
CA SER A 77 8.69 -2.28 9.45
C SER A 77 7.95 -0.95 9.26
N GLY A 78 6.74 -0.94 8.68
CA GLY A 78 6.08 0.28 8.24
C GLY A 78 6.87 1.00 7.15
N ALA A 79 7.74 0.29 6.45
CA ALA A 79 8.54 0.84 5.36
C ALA A 79 7.65 1.27 4.19
N ALA A 80 8.13 2.23 3.44
CA ALA A 80 7.46 2.65 2.21
C ALA A 80 7.68 1.60 1.12
N GLN A 81 6.62 1.32 0.35
CA GLN A 81 6.65 0.46 -0.83
C GLN A 81 5.75 1.02 -1.93
N PHE A 82 5.86 0.50 -3.12
CA PHE A 82 4.96 0.85 -4.21
C PHE A 82 3.73 -0.03 -4.19
N PHE A 83 2.57 0.62 -4.04
CA PHE A 83 1.26 -0.01 -4.13
C PHE A 83 0.65 0.25 -5.50
N GLU A 84 -0.07 -0.71 -6.05
CA GLU A 84 -0.88 -0.49 -7.25
C GLU A 84 -2.11 0.35 -6.91
N ILE A 85 -2.39 1.37 -7.72
CA ILE A 85 -3.56 2.23 -7.59
C ILE A 85 -4.73 1.53 -8.27
N LEU A 86 -5.72 1.09 -7.50
CA LEU A 86 -6.96 0.52 -8.02
C LEU A 86 -8.03 1.57 -8.29
N TYR A 87 -8.00 2.65 -7.49
CA TYR A 87 -8.91 3.79 -7.59
C TYR A 87 -8.30 5.03 -6.96
N GLU A 88 -8.63 6.19 -7.50
CA GLU A 88 -8.20 7.50 -6.97
C GLU A 88 -9.32 8.53 -7.11
N LYS A 89 -9.55 9.29 -6.03
CA LYS A 89 -10.43 10.46 -6.03
C LYS A 89 -9.92 11.53 -5.07
N ASP A 90 -9.58 12.69 -5.60
CA ASP A 90 -9.11 13.87 -4.85
C ASP A 90 -7.94 13.61 -3.88
N GLY A 91 -7.04 12.69 -4.27
CA GLY A 91 -5.88 12.30 -3.45
C GLY A 91 -6.19 11.25 -2.37
N ASN A 92 -7.38 10.65 -2.42
CA ASN A 92 -7.75 9.46 -1.66
C ASN A 92 -7.67 8.24 -2.57
N TYR A 93 -7.13 7.14 -2.09
CA TYR A 93 -6.79 5.98 -2.91
C TYR A 93 -7.31 4.67 -2.33
N VAL A 94 -7.79 3.81 -3.20
CA VAL A 94 -7.81 2.36 -2.98
C VAL A 94 -6.53 1.80 -3.60
N LEU A 95 -5.73 1.15 -2.79
CA LEU A 95 -4.45 0.59 -3.20
C LEU A 95 -4.46 -0.92 -3.03
N ALA A 96 -3.69 -1.62 -3.86
CA ALA A 96 -3.41 -3.04 -3.70
C ALA A 96 -1.91 -3.25 -3.48
N HIS A 97 -1.57 -4.31 -2.74
CA HIS A 97 -0.19 -4.74 -2.61
C HIS A 97 0.32 -5.23 -3.98
N SER A 98 1.51 -4.80 -4.41
CA SER A 98 2.04 -5.13 -5.74
C SER A 98 2.24 -6.64 -5.97
N LYS A 99 2.49 -7.40 -4.90
CA LYS A 99 2.68 -8.85 -4.92
C LYS A 99 1.41 -9.63 -4.56
N TYR A 100 0.51 -9.03 -3.78
CA TYR A 100 -0.73 -9.65 -3.29
C TYR A 100 -1.92 -8.74 -3.64
N PRO A 101 -2.42 -8.81 -4.88
CA PRO A 101 -3.41 -7.86 -5.41
C PRO A 101 -4.78 -7.94 -4.71
N GLU A 102 -5.03 -9.01 -3.94
CA GLU A 102 -6.21 -9.15 -3.10
C GLU A 102 -6.10 -8.48 -1.72
N ASP A 103 -4.92 -7.96 -1.38
CA ASP A 103 -4.71 -7.21 -0.14
C ASP A 103 -4.94 -5.71 -0.39
N TYR A 104 -6.09 -5.21 0.07
CA TYR A 104 -6.51 -3.82 -0.12
C TYR A 104 -6.03 -2.92 1.00
N TYR A 105 -5.61 -1.73 0.61
CA TYR A 105 -5.21 -0.64 1.50
C TYR A 105 -6.00 0.61 1.18
N LEU A 106 -6.35 1.35 2.22
CA LEU A 106 -6.91 2.69 2.10
C LEU A 106 -5.82 3.72 2.37
N LYS A 107 -5.66 4.70 1.48
CA LYS A 107 -4.80 5.87 1.70
C LYS A 107 -5.62 7.13 1.52
N ILE A 108 -5.92 7.81 2.63
CA ILE A 108 -6.60 9.12 2.57
C ILE A 108 -5.56 10.24 2.47
N LYS A 109 -5.95 11.33 1.82
CA LYS A 109 -5.08 12.49 1.55
C LYS A 109 -4.42 13.05 2.82
N LYS A 110 -5.18 13.12 3.91
CA LYS A 110 -4.72 13.67 5.20
C LYS A 110 -3.78 12.74 5.98
N ALA A 111 -3.69 11.46 5.63
CA ALA A 111 -2.88 10.49 6.38
C ALA A 111 -1.51 10.28 5.72
N ASP A 112 -0.48 10.09 6.54
CA ASP A 112 0.88 9.81 6.04
C ASP A 112 1.04 8.37 5.55
N LYS A 113 0.23 7.46 6.10
CA LYS A 113 0.35 6.01 5.86
C LYS A 113 -0.92 5.46 5.23
N ALA A 114 -0.76 4.41 4.40
CA ALA A 114 -1.86 3.59 3.95
C ALA A 114 -2.21 2.54 5.02
N VAL A 115 -3.49 2.26 5.23
CA VAL A 115 -3.96 1.28 6.20
C VAL A 115 -4.47 0.01 5.52
N TYR A 116 -4.05 -1.15 6.00
CA TYR A 116 -4.51 -2.45 5.53
C TYR A 116 -5.85 -2.82 6.18
N LEU A 117 -6.86 -3.09 5.37
CA LEU A 117 -8.22 -3.42 5.80
C LEU A 117 -8.63 -4.87 5.52
N GLY A 118 -7.70 -5.74 5.16
CA GLY A 118 -7.95 -7.16 5.00
C GLY A 118 -7.99 -7.92 6.32
N THR A 119 -8.44 -9.17 6.27
CA THR A 119 -8.55 -10.06 7.43
C THR A 119 -7.25 -10.78 7.77
N LYS A 120 -6.38 -11.02 6.81
CA LYS A 120 -5.18 -11.84 6.98
C LYS A 120 -4.17 -11.20 7.93
N THR A 121 -3.55 -12.02 8.78
CA THR A 121 -2.48 -11.60 9.68
C THR A 121 -1.36 -12.66 9.70
N THR A 122 -0.18 -12.30 10.19
CA THR A 122 0.95 -13.24 10.33
C THR A 122 0.60 -14.45 11.21
N PHE A 123 -0.24 -14.25 12.22
CA PHE A 123 -0.55 -15.27 13.23
C PHE A 123 -2.05 -15.59 13.31
N GLY A 124 -2.80 -15.42 12.21
CA GLY A 124 -4.23 -15.69 12.18
C GLY A 124 -5.01 -14.69 11.34
N SER A 125 -6.17 -14.27 11.81
CA SER A 125 -7.02 -13.31 11.11
C SER A 125 -7.55 -12.22 12.04
N LYS A 126 -7.84 -11.04 11.46
CA LYS A 126 -8.59 -9.98 12.17
C LYS A 126 -10.08 -10.24 12.04
N SER A 127 -10.80 -10.03 13.14
CA SER A 127 -12.27 -10.01 13.09
C SER A 127 -12.79 -8.77 12.32
N ALA A 128 -14.02 -8.85 11.83
CA ALA A 128 -14.69 -7.72 11.20
C ALA A 128 -14.75 -6.50 12.14
N GLU A 129 -15.02 -6.69 13.42
CA GLU A 129 -15.05 -5.64 14.44
C GLU A 129 -13.70 -4.93 14.58
N LYS A 130 -12.60 -5.69 14.55
CA LYS A 130 -11.25 -5.12 14.60
C LYS A 130 -10.95 -4.28 13.36
N ILE A 131 -11.35 -4.74 12.18
CA ILE A 131 -11.20 -3.99 10.92
C ILE A 131 -12.02 -2.69 11.00
N GLN A 132 -13.26 -2.76 11.46
CA GLN A 132 -14.13 -1.59 11.64
C GLN A 132 -13.56 -0.57 12.62
N LYS A 133 -12.97 -1.03 13.72
CA LYS A 133 -12.29 -0.16 14.70
C LYS A 133 -11.09 0.55 14.09
N ILE A 134 -10.27 -0.17 13.31
CA ILE A 134 -9.13 0.42 12.58
C ILE A 134 -9.62 1.47 11.59
N LEU A 135 -10.63 1.14 10.80
CA LEU A 135 -11.21 2.02 9.79
C LEU A 135 -11.79 3.29 10.42
N SER A 136 -12.60 3.17 11.46
CA SER A 136 -13.20 4.32 12.16
C SER A 136 -12.14 5.28 12.69
N LYS A 137 -11.09 4.74 13.30
CA LYS A 137 -9.96 5.53 13.82
C LYS A 137 -9.18 6.22 12.69
N TYR A 138 -8.96 5.53 11.59
CA TYR A 138 -8.17 6.03 10.46
C TYR A 138 -8.91 7.12 9.69
N VAL A 139 -10.19 6.88 9.37
CA VAL A 139 -11.04 7.81 8.61
C VAL A 139 -11.39 9.04 9.45
N ASN A 140 -11.68 8.85 10.75
CA ASN A 140 -12.02 9.90 11.71
C ASN A 140 -13.02 10.94 11.17
N CYS A 141 -14.14 10.45 10.64
CA CYS A 141 -15.19 11.27 10.03
C CYS A 141 -16.55 10.90 10.61
N SER A 142 -17.13 11.76 11.42
CA SER A 142 -18.39 11.52 12.13
C SER A 142 -19.62 11.42 11.23
N SER A 143 -19.56 12.01 10.03
CA SER A 143 -20.63 11.94 9.03
C SER A 143 -20.66 10.64 8.24
N LEU A 144 -19.63 9.80 8.39
CA LEU A 144 -19.48 8.55 7.63
C LEU A 144 -19.70 7.33 8.53
N ASP A 145 -20.75 6.56 8.24
CA ASP A 145 -20.96 5.25 8.87
C ASP A 145 -20.09 4.18 8.18
N VAL A 146 -18.91 3.95 8.75
CA VAL A 146 -17.93 3.00 8.19
C VAL A 146 -18.38 1.54 8.21
N THR A 147 -19.44 1.20 8.96
CA THR A 147 -19.94 -0.18 9.06
C THR A 147 -20.66 -0.65 7.78
N LYS A 148 -21.03 0.29 6.91
CA LYS A 148 -21.73 0.01 5.66
C LYS A 148 -20.85 -0.58 4.57
N TYR A 149 -19.51 -0.46 4.70
CA TYR A 149 -18.60 -0.80 3.61
C TYR A 149 -17.99 -2.18 3.80
N ASN A 150 -18.02 -2.99 2.73
CA ASN A 150 -17.28 -4.24 2.68
C ASN A 150 -15.83 -3.95 2.22
N THR A 151 -14.94 -3.76 3.17
CA THR A 151 -13.52 -3.47 2.89
C THR A 151 -12.72 -4.64 2.35
N LEU A 152 -13.33 -5.83 2.24
CA LEU A 152 -12.72 -7.02 1.66
C LEU A 152 -12.92 -7.12 0.15
N THR A 153 -13.67 -6.18 -0.43
CA THR A 153 -13.91 -6.10 -1.87
C THR A 153 -13.44 -4.76 -2.44
N LYS A 154 -13.00 -4.80 -3.70
CA LYS A 154 -12.60 -3.58 -4.42
C LYS A 154 -13.74 -2.58 -4.49
N GLU A 155 -14.93 -3.04 -4.79
CA GLU A 155 -16.15 -2.23 -4.94
C GLU A 155 -16.51 -1.52 -3.62
N GLY A 156 -16.46 -2.24 -2.50
CA GLY A 156 -16.73 -1.67 -1.18
C GLY A 156 -15.67 -0.64 -0.77
N MET A 157 -14.42 -0.85 -1.13
CA MET A 157 -13.35 0.12 -0.91
C MET A 157 -13.50 1.38 -1.79
N ILE A 158 -13.93 1.23 -3.04
CA ILE A 158 -14.21 2.36 -3.94
C ILE A 158 -15.37 3.20 -3.39
N GLN A 159 -16.47 2.55 -3.00
CA GLN A 159 -17.62 3.25 -2.41
C GLN A 159 -17.22 4.02 -1.15
N LEU A 160 -16.40 3.43 -0.28
CA LEU A 160 -15.87 4.09 0.90
C LEU A 160 -15.09 5.38 0.54
N VAL A 161 -14.22 5.33 -0.47
CA VAL A 161 -13.44 6.49 -0.92
C VAL A 161 -14.34 7.56 -1.51
N ASP A 162 -15.36 7.18 -2.28
CA ASP A 162 -16.32 8.10 -2.87
C ASP A 162 -17.11 8.86 -1.79
N ASP A 163 -17.66 8.14 -0.83
CA ASP A 163 -18.47 8.72 0.24
C ASP A 163 -17.60 9.54 1.20
N TYR A 164 -16.37 9.07 1.51
CA TYR A 164 -15.42 9.85 2.30
C TYR A 164 -15.07 11.17 1.63
N THR A 165 -14.75 11.14 0.34
CA THR A 165 -14.38 12.34 -0.43
C THR A 165 -15.53 13.35 -0.49
N SER A 166 -16.76 12.87 -0.55
CA SER A 166 -17.97 13.70 -0.66
C SER A 166 -18.41 14.28 0.68
N SER A 167 -18.24 13.54 1.78
CA SER A 167 -18.83 13.85 3.09
C SER A 167 -17.84 14.36 4.14
N CYS A 168 -16.52 14.06 3.97
CA CYS A 168 -15.50 14.34 4.97
C CYS A 168 -14.51 15.40 4.46
N LYS A 169 -14.79 16.65 4.73
CA LYS A 169 -13.94 17.79 4.33
C LYS A 169 -12.96 18.21 5.43
#